data_57f4516c0346a2ee3ec0c60ee1cc191b
#
_entry.id   57f4516c0346a2ee3ec0c60ee1cc191b
#
_cell.length_a   1.000
_cell.length_b   1.000
_cell.length_c   1.000
_cell.angle_alpha   90.00
_cell.angle_beta   90.00
_cell.angle_gamma   90.00
#
_symmetry.space_group_name_H-M   'P 1'
#
loop_
_entity.id
_entity.type
_entity.pdbx_description
1 polymer ?
#
loop_
_entity_poly.entity_id
_entity_poly.type
_entity_poly.pdbx_seq_one_letter_code
_entity_poly.pdbx_strand_id
1 'polypeptide(L)'
;MTTLVEEAARLLREGELVAFPTETVYGLGADAANPAAAARIFALKGRPADHPLIVHVAGVEALREWGSEPPSSAFVLAEEFWPGPLTLIVKKARHVPLAVTGGQDTIGLRCPSHPMALELLREFAKIGSGAIAAPSANRFGHVSPTTADHVRDEFGAEVFILDGGACDVGLESTIVDLSRGAPVLLRPGAVTREDIARLIGAVPGDRDAQAPRASGTLAAHYAPQTAMALVGRQALDLELRALTNVAVLALHEAPYTVRVTSWIDAGSDPARYGHDLYANLRKLDASGAKRILVEAPPATPEWEAVNDRLTRAAAGAGTFGDEP
;
A
#
# COMPACT_ATOMS: atom_id res chain seq x y z
N MET A 1 11.06 -31.12 8.57
CA MET A 1 10.82 -29.86 9.31
C MET A 1 9.93 -29.00 8.43
N THR A 2 8.81 -28.55 8.95
CA THR A 2 7.92 -27.60 8.27
C THR A 2 8.65 -26.26 8.13
N THR A 3 8.65 -25.67 6.94
CA THR A 3 9.22 -24.34 6.74
C THR A 3 8.30 -23.25 7.32
N LEU A 4 8.82 -22.03 7.55
CA LEU A 4 7.97 -20.91 8.00
C LEU A 4 6.90 -20.55 6.97
N VAL A 5 7.16 -20.77 5.68
CA VAL A 5 6.19 -20.53 4.59
C VAL A 5 5.08 -21.60 4.62
N GLU A 6 5.41 -22.86 4.83
CA GLU A 6 4.40 -23.93 4.99
C GLU A 6 3.54 -23.72 6.24
N GLU A 7 4.14 -23.24 7.34
CA GLU A 7 3.39 -22.85 8.54
C GLU A 7 2.42 -21.70 8.28
N ALA A 8 2.89 -20.64 7.59
CA ALA A 8 2.05 -19.52 7.18
C ALA A 8 0.88 -19.97 6.29
N ALA A 9 1.14 -20.87 5.32
CA ALA A 9 0.10 -21.43 4.46
C ALA A 9 -0.94 -22.25 5.26
N ARG A 10 -0.49 -23.01 6.26
CA ARG A 10 -1.37 -23.75 7.17
C ARG A 10 -2.27 -22.81 7.98
N LEU A 11 -1.70 -21.74 8.56
CA LEU A 11 -2.44 -20.72 9.30
C LEU A 11 -3.52 -20.06 8.44
N LEU A 12 -3.18 -19.67 7.20
CA LEU A 12 -4.17 -19.11 6.25
C LEU A 12 -5.33 -20.09 5.99
N ARG A 13 -5.04 -21.38 5.81
CA ARG A 13 -6.06 -22.43 5.63
C ARG A 13 -6.96 -22.57 6.85
N GLU A 14 -6.43 -22.39 8.05
CA GLU A 14 -7.18 -22.43 9.32
C GLU A 14 -8.00 -21.15 9.58
N GLY A 15 -7.90 -20.15 8.68
CA GLY A 15 -8.59 -18.87 8.78
C GLY A 15 -7.88 -17.86 9.69
N GLU A 16 -6.61 -18.13 10.01
CA GLU A 16 -5.76 -17.20 10.76
C GLU A 16 -5.17 -16.12 9.83
N LEU A 17 -4.70 -15.02 10.44
CA LEU A 17 -4.04 -13.93 9.73
C LEU A 17 -2.52 -14.14 9.68
N VAL A 18 -1.92 -13.79 8.55
CA VAL A 18 -0.47 -13.84 8.36
C VAL A 18 0.00 -12.52 7.76
N ALA A 19 0.97 -11.88 8.38
CA ALA A 19 1.69 -10.77 7.74
C ALA A 19 2.82 -11.33 6.87
N PHE A 20 2.93 -10.84 5.64
CA PHE A 20 3.92 -11.34 4.69
C PHE A 20 4.53 -10.18 3.87
N PRO A 21 5.81 -10.31 3.46
CA PRO A 21 6.48 -9.30 2.67
C PRO A 21 5.96 -9.29 1.24
N THR A 22 5.89 -8.10 0.66
CA THR A 22 5.82 -7.92 -0.79
C THR A 22 6.92 -6.95 -1.22
N GLU A 23 7.14 -6.76 -2.51
CA GLU A 23 8.10 -5.76 -3.01
C GLU A 23 7.65 -4.33 -2.68
N THR A 24 6.36 -4.11 -2.42
CA THR A 24 5.77 -2.79 -2.13
C THR A 24 5.73 -2.48 -0.65
N VAL A 25 4.88 -3.16 0.11
CA VAL A 25 4.71 -3.04 1.57
C VAL A 25 4.33 -4.41 2.14
N TYR A 26 4.49 -4.62 3.44
CA TYR A 26 3.98 -5.83 4.09
C TYR A 26 2.46 -5.88 4.03
N GLY A 27 1.92 -7.03 3.65
CA GLY A 27 0.49 -7.31 3.61
C GLY A 27 0.00 -8.07 4.84
N LEU A 28 -1.20 -7.75 5.34
CA LEU A 28 -1.91 -8.53 6.36
C LEU A 28 -2.89 -9.45 5.64
N GLY A 29 -2.52 -10.72 5.49
CA GLY A 29 -3.19 -11.70 4.66
C GLY A 29 -4.22 -12.56 5.37
N ALA A 30 -5.28 -12.88 4.65
CA ALA A 30 -6.27 -13.90 4.96
C ALA A 30 -6.65 -14.67 3.71
N ASP A 31 -7.17 -15.89 3.84
CA ASP A 31 -7.74 -16.64 2.73
C ASP A 31 -8.86 -15.83 2.04
N ALA A 32 -8.66 -15.50 0.76
CA ALA A 32 -9.62 -14.71 -0.01
C ALA A 32 -10.97 -15.41 -0.25
N ALA A 33 -11.01 -16.74 -0.17
CA ALA A 33 -12.23 -17.54 -0.29
C ALA A 33 -13.00 -17.65 1.04
N ASN A 34 -12.40 -17.24 2.17
CA ASN A 34 -12.99 -17.34 3.50
C ASN A 34 -13.47 -15.97 4.02
N PRO A 35 -14.79 -15.68 3.97
CA PRO A 35 -15.32 -14.38 4.43
C PRO A 35 -15.11 -14.13 5.93
N ALA A 36 -15.05 -15.19 6.75
CA ALA A 36 -14.79 -15.05 8.19
C ALA A 36 -13.32 -14.64 8.44
N ALA A 37 -12.37 -15.20 7.69
CA ALA A 37 -10.97 -14.78 7.75
C ALA A 37 -10.78 -13.34 7.27
N ALA A 38 -11.46 -12.94 6.19
CA ALA A 38 -11.46 -11.55 5.72
C ALA A 38 -12.02 -10.59 6.77
N ALA A 39 -13.08 -10.97 7.49
CA ALA A 39 -13.67 -10.16 8.57
C ALA A 39 -12.67 -9.91 9.72
N ARG A 40 -11.78 -10.85 10.01
CA ARG A 40 -10.72 -10.68 11.03
C ARG A 40 -9.71 -9.60 10.65
N ILE A 41 -9.42 -9.41 9.33
CA ILE A 41 -8.57 -8.30 8.87
C ILE A 41 -9.19 -6.96 9.29
N PHE A 42 -10.49 -6.78 9.03
CA PHE A 42 -11.18 -5.53 9.36
C PHE A 42 -11.21 -5.28 10.86
N ALA A 43 -11.52 -6.31 11.65
CA ALA A 43 -11.54 -6.23 13.11
C ALA A 43 -10.17 -5.84 13.69
N LEU A 44 -9.10 -6.54 13.29
CA LEU A 44 -7.75 -6.30 13.81
C LEU A 44 -7.22 -4.91 13.43
N LYS A 45 -7.50 -4.44 12.22
CA LYS A 45 -7.05 -3.13 11.74
C LYS A 45 -7.90 -1.96 12.23
N GLY A 46 -9.11 -2.18 12.76
CA GLY A 46 -10.10 -1.11 12.93
C GLY A 46 -10.59 -0.52 11.60
N ARG A 47 -10.59 -1.33 10.50
CA ARG A 47 -10.91 -0.87 9.15
C ARG A 47 -12.39 -1.07 8.84
N PRO A 48 -13.09 -0.10 8.20
CA PRO A 48 -14.46 -0.29 7.76
C PRO A 48 -14.61 -1.45 6.77
N ALA A 49 -15.63 -2.31 6.98
CA ALA A 49 -15.82 -3.54 6.21
C ALA A 49 -16.28 -3.31 4.74
N ASP A 50 -16.71 -2.10 4.41
CA ASP A 50 -17.09 -1.70 3.05
C ASP A 50 -15.87 -1.31 2.18
N HIS A 51 -14.66 -1.30 2.75
CA HIS A 51 -13.43 -1.06 2.01
C HIS A 51 -12.91 -2.35 1.36
N PRO A 52 -12.73 -2.40 0.02
CA PRO A 52 -12.26 -3.61 -0.65
C PRO A 52 -10.81 -3.94 -0.27
N LEU A 53 -10.50 -5.23 -0.36
CA LEU A 53 -9.15 -5.78 -0.21
C LEU A 53 -8.57 -6.10 -1.59
N ILE A 54 -7.24 -6.02 -1.72
CA ILE A 54 -6.54 -6.52 -2.90
C ILE A 54 -6.28 -8.01 -2.69
N VAL A 55 -6.62 -8.82 -3.68
CA VAL A 55 -6.38 -10.26 -3.67
C VAL A 55 -5.07 -10.55 -4.39
N HIS A 56 -4.14 -11.14 -3.65
CA HIS A 56 -2.83 -11.55 -4.14
C HIS A 56 -2.91 -12.97 -4.68
N VAL A 57 -2.34 -13.19 -5.87
CA VAL A 57 -2.42 -14.42 -6.65
C VAL A 57 -1.04 -14.80 -7.21
N ALA A 58 -0.87 -16.06 -7.61
CA ALA A 58 0.44 -16.57 -8.04
C ALA A 58 0.75 -16.36 -9.55
N GLY A 59 -0.20 -15.88 -10.35
CA GLY A 59 0.02 -15.70 -11.79
C GLY A 59 -1.18 -15.14 -12.55
N VAL A 60 -1.02 -14.99 -13.86
CA VAL A 60 -1.97 -14.34 -14.78
C VAL A 60 -3.28 -15.14 -14.93
N GLU A 61 -3.23 -16.47 -14.79
CA GLU A 61 -4.40 -17.36 -14.89
C GLU A 61 -5.49 -17.00 -13.88
N ALA A 62 -5.10 -16.45 -12.74
CA ALA A 62 -6.03 -16.01 -11.70
C ALA A 62 -6.99 -14.90 -12.19
N LEU A 63 -6.65 -14.16 -13.26
CA LEU A 63 -7.59 -13.22 -13.88
C LEU A 63 -8.86 -13.94 -14.37
N ARG A 64 -8.75 -15.16 -14.91
CA ARG A 64 -9.90 -15.94 -15.37
C ARG A 64 -10.64 -16.63 -14.22
N GLU A 65 -9.92 -16.98 -13.17
CA GLU A 65 -10.49 -17.66 -12.00
C GLU A 65 -11.28 -16.67 -11.12
N TRP A 66 -10.68 -15.54 -10.76
CA TRP A 66 -11.24 -14.55 -9.82
C TRP A 66 -12.00 -13.41 -10.50
N GLY A 67 -11.75 -13.18 -11.80
CA GLY A 67 -12.45 -12.21 -12.63
C GLY A 67 -13.59 -12.83 -13.44
N SER A 68 -14.57 -12.00 -13.79
CA SER A 68 -15.64 -12.33 -14.72
C SER A 68 -15.39 -11.59 -16.04
N GLU A 69 -15.09 -12.33 -17.11
CA GLU A 69 -14.80 -11.79 -18.45
C GLU A 69 -13.79 -10.61 -18.43
N PRO A 70 -12.56 -10.83 -17.90
CA PRO A 70 -11.56 -9.77 -17.88
C PRO A 70 -11.25 -9.29 -19.31
N PRO A 71 -11.09 -7.98 -19.55
CA PRO A 71 -10.76 -7.47 -20.87
C PRO A 71 -9.33 -7.89 -21.31
N SER A 72 -9.06 -7.95 -22.61
CA SER A 72 -7.73 -8.30 -23.13
C SER A 72 -6.61 -7.41 -22.60
N SER A 73 -6.90 -6.13 -22.35
CA SER A 73 -5.96 -5.19 -21.73
C SER A 73 -5.51 -5.63 -20.33
N ALA A 74 -6.34 -6.33 -19.56
CA ALA A 74 -5.94 -6.88 -18.26
C ALA A 74 -4.86 -7.95 -18.42
N PHE A 75 -4.97 -8.82 -19.42
CA PHE A 75 -3.96 -9.84 -19.71
C PHE A 75 -2.65 -9.23 -20.21
N VAL A 76 -2.72 -8.26 -21.13
CA VAL A 76 -1.53 -7.54 -21.64
C VAL A 76 -0.76 -6.88 -20.51
N LEU A 77 -1.45 -6.18 -19.61
CA LEU A 77 -0.82 -5.52 -18.46
C LEU A 77 -0.29 -6.53 -17.43
N ALA A 78 -1.01 -7.63 -17.19
CA ALA A 78 -0.56 -8.66 -16.29
C ALA A 78 0.66 -9.42 -16.83
N GLU A 79 0.72 -9.73 -18.10
CA GLU A 79 1.86 -10.41 -18.73
C GLU A 79 3.15 -9.57 -18.68
N GLU A 80 3.04 -8.24 -18.72
CA GLU A 80 4.20 -7.34 -18.62
C GLU A 80 4.62 -7.05 -17.18
N PHE A 81 3.65 -6.77 -16.30
CA PHE A 81 3.93 -6.23 -14.95
C PHE A 81 3.76 -7.24 -13.82
N TRP A 82 3.34 -8.49 -14.08
CA TRP A 82 3.26 -9.53 -13.07
C TRP A 82 4.32 -10.62 -13.31
N PRO A 83 5.02 -11.02 -12.25
CA PRO A 83 4.92 -10.55 -10.85
C PRO A 83 5.44 -9.12 -10.68
N GLY A 84 4.69 -8.25 -9.94
CA GLY A 84 5.12 -6.87 -9.73
C GLY A 84 4.07 -5.93 -9.13
N PRO A 85 4.38 -4.62 -9.09
CA PRO A 85 3.65 -3.63 -8.32
C PRO A 85 2.42 -3.05 -9.06
N LEU A 86 1.67 -3.89 -9.78
CA LEU A 86 0.44 -3.51 -10.47
C LEU A 86 -0.77 -4.28 -9.95
N THR A 87 -1.82 -3.56 -9.57
CA THR A 87 -3.14 -4.10 -9.22
C THR A 87 -4.13 -3.77 -10.32
N LEU A 88 -4.82 -4.77 -10.83
CA LEU A 88 -5.85 -4.66 -11.85
C LEU A 88 -7.23 -4.85 -11.24
N ILE A 89 -8.12 -3.87 -11.41
CA ILE A 89 -9.51 -4.02 -11.02
C ILE A 89 -10.32 -4.48 -12.23
N VAL A 90 -11.00 -5.60 -12.05
CA VAL A 90 -11.89 -6.23 -13.04
C VAL A 90 -13.23 -6.59 -12.39
N LYS A 91 -14.26 -6.95 -13.18
CA LYS A 91 -15.48 -7.51 -12.63
C LYS A 91 -15.16 -8.81 -11.91
N LYS A 92 -15.75 -9.04 -10.73
CA LYS A 92 -15.50 -10.23 -9.92
C LYS A 92 -16.24 -11.46 -10.44
N ALA A 93 -15.67 -12.65 -10.29
CA ALA A 93 -16.37 -13.92 -10.48
C ALA A 93 -17.45 -14.11 -9.38
N ARG A 94 -18.46 -14.96 -9.66
CA ARG A 94 -19.60 -15.16 -8.75
C ARG A 94 -19.23 -15.74 -7.38
N HIS A 95 -18.20 -16.59 -7.32
CA HIS A 95 -17.76 -17.24 -6.09
C HIS A 95 -16.99 -16.32 -5.14
N VAL A 96 -16.52 -15.15 -5.63
CA VAL A 96 -15.75 -14.19 -4.81
C VAL A 96 -16.63 -13.62 -3.70
N PRO A 97 -16.24 -13.75 -2.41
CA PRO A 97 -17.01 -13.25 -1.29
C PRO A 97 -17.16 -11.72 -1.30
N LEU A 98 -18.34 -11.23 -0.99
CA LEU A 98 -18.60 -9.78 -0.89
C LEU A 98 -17.74 -9.11 0.20
N ALA A 99 -17.40 -9.83 1.26
CA ALA A 99 -16.51 -9.34 2.31
C ALA A 99 -15.14 -8.89 1.78
N VAL A 100 -14.61 -9.56 0.74
CA VAL A 100 -13.31 -9.21 0.13
C VAL A 100 -13.44 -7.98 -0.76
N THR A 101 -14.59 -7.80 -1.43
CA THR A 101 -14.80 -6.69 -2.38
C THR A 101 -15.47 -5.46 -1.75
N GLY A 102 -15.71 -5.47 -0.43
CA GLY A 102 -16.45 -4.40 0.24
C GLY A 102 -17.85 -4.20 -0.31
N GLY A 103 -18.50 -5.30 -0.75
CA GLY A 103 -19.85 -5.27 -1.34
C GLY A 103 -19.91 -4.87 -2.81
N GLN A 104 -18.76 -4.65 -3.49
CA GLN A 104 -18.71 -4.25 -4.90
C GLN A 104 -18.77 -5.47 -5.83
N ASP A 105 -19.11 -5.22 -7.11
CA ASP A 105 -19.11 -6.21 -8.21
C ASP A 105 -17.73 -6.32 -8.90
N THR A 106 -16.73 -5.64 -8.38
CA THR A 106 -15.36 -5.60 -8.86
C THR A 106 -14.39 -6.21 -7.85
N ILE A 107 -13.23 -6.68 -8.32
CA ILE A 107 -12.14 -7.22 -7.53
C ILE A 107 -10.81 -6.64 -7.99
N GLY A 108 -9.94 -6.29 -7.05
CA GLY A 108 -8.56 -5.93 -7.32
C GLY A 108 -7.65 -7.15 -7.19
N LEU A 109 -6.95 -7.53 -8.26
CA LEU A 109 -6.03 -8.65 -8.34
C LEU A 109 -4.60 -8.17 -8.53
N ARG A 110 -3.64 -8.85 -7.89
CA ARG A 110 -2.21 -8.56 -8.01
C ARG A 110 -1.38 -9.83 -7.86
N CYS A 111 -0.34 -10.00 -8.66
CA CYS A 111 0.70 -10.99 -8.45
C CYS A 111 1.97 -10.28 -7.92
N PRO A 112 2.33 -10.39 -6.63
CA PRO A 112 3.49 -9.70 -6.05
C PRO A 112 4.79 -10.33 -6.56
N SER A 113 5.88 -9.55 -6.64
CA SER A 113 7.18 -10.08 -7.12
C SER A 113 8.10 -10.58 -6.01
N HIS A 114 7.79 -10.34 -4.74
CA HIS A 114 8.63 -10.81 -3.63
C HIS A 114 8.68 -12.35 -3.59
N PRO A 115 9.88 -12.98 -3.58
CA PRO A 115 10.02 -14.45 -3.68
C PRO A 115 9.24 -15.19 -2.60
N MET A 116 9.29 -14.73 -1.34
CA MET A 116 8.58 -15.36 -0.22
C MET A 116 7.05 -15.23 -0.36
N ALA A 117 6.54 -14.13 -0.92
CA ALA A 117 5.11 -13.99 -1.21
C ALA A 117 4.65 -14.97 -2.28
N LEU A 118 5.44 -15.14 -3.36
CA LEU A 118 5.15 -16.11 -4.41
C LEU A 118 5.21 -17.56 -3.90
N GLU A 119 6.19 -17.87 -3.05
CA GLU A 119 6.29 -19.17 -2.40
C GLU A 119 5.07 -19.42 -1.50
N LEU A 120 4.68 -18.46 -0.65
CA LEU A 120 3.49 -18.57 0.20
C LEU A 120 2.22 -18.81 -0.63
N LEU A 121 2.01 -18.07 -1.70
CA LEU A 121 0.86 -18.26 -2.60
C LEU A 121 0.84 -19.66 -3.22
N ARG A 122 1.99 -20.18 -3.66
CA ARG A 122 2.13 -21.52 -4.22
C ARG A 122 1.89 -22.63 -3.19
N GLU A 123 2.45 -22.48 -1.98
CA GLU A 123 2.23 -23.43 -0.89
C GLU A 123 0.77 -23.41 -0.44
N PHE A 124 0.16 -22.23 -0.34
CA PHE A 124 -1.24 -22.08 0.01
C PHE A 124 -2.16 -22.67 -1.07
N ALA A 125 -1.82 -22.58 -2.35
CA ALA A 125 -2.60 -23.20 -3.45
C ALA A 125 -2.67 -24.72 -3.37
N LYS A 126 -1.72 -25.39 -2.70
CA LYS A 126 -1.75 -26.85 -2.53
C LYS A 126 -2.78 -27.32 -1.50
N ILE A 127 -3.17 -26.44 -0.57
CA ILE A 127 -3.97 -26.81 0.60
C ILE A 127 -5.20 -25.92 0.83
N GLY A 128 -5.34 -24.81 0.11
CA GLY A 128 -6.39 -23.81 0.26
C GLY A 128 -6.79 -23.19 -1.07
N SER A 129 -7.30 -21.95 -1.05
CA SER A 129 -7.78 -21.24 -2.25
C SER A 129 -6.66 -20.75 -3.18
N GLY A 130 -5.42 -20.69 -2.72
CA GLY A 130 -4.31 -20.16 -3.50
C GLY A 130 -4.35 -18.64 -3.69
N ALA A 131 -5.29 -17.94 -3.06
CA ALA A 131 -5.45 -16.51 -3.16
C ALA A 131 -5.54 -15.85 -1.78
N ILE A 132 -4.80 -14.79 -1.55
CA ILE A 132 -4.67 -14.11 -0.26
C ILE A 132 -5.20 -12.68 -0.37
N ALA A 133 -6.30 -12.39 0.31
CA ALA A 133 -6.80 -11.02 0.46
C ALA A 133 -5.93 -10.29 1.47
N ALA A 134 -5.27 -9.20 1.06
CA ALA A 134 -4.39 -8.47 1.96
C ALA A 134 -4.37 -6.95 1.71
N PRO A 135 -4.75 -6.14 2.70
CA PRO A 135 -4.33 -4.74 2.80
C PRO A 135 -2.91 -4.66 3.37
N SER A 136 -2.33 -3.46 3.49
CA SER A 136 -1.08 -3.24 4.22
C SER A 136 -1.19 -3.68 5.69
N ALA A 137 -0.08 -4.17 6.28
CA ALA A 137 -0.06 -4.75 7.63
C ALA A 137 0.17 -3.69 8.74
N ASN A 138 -0.65 -2.63 8.75
CA ASN A 138 -0.70 -1.57 9.77
C ASN A 138 -2.14 -1.39 10.28
N ARG A 139 -2.35 -0.71 11.39
CA ARG A 139 -3.68 -0.23 11.82
C ARG A 139 -4.24 0.75 10.80
N PHE A 140 -5.57 0.87 10.75
CA PHE A 140 -6.24 1.68 9.73
C PHE A 140 -5.78 3.15 9.77
N GLY A 141 -5.44 3.70 8.62
CA GLY A 141 -4.97 5.09 8.48
C GLY A 141 -3.48 5.32 8.76
N HIS A 142 -2.81 4.44 9.50
CA HIS A 142 -1.40 4.59 9.86
C HIS A 142 -0.45 4.43 8.68
N VAL A 143 0.81 4.82 8.87
CA VAL A 143 1.92 4.65 7.90
C VAL A 143 2.10 3.18 7.56
N SER A 144 2.17 2.84 6.27
CA SER A 144 2.34 1.45 5.82
C SER A 144 3.68 0.86 6.26
N PRO A 145 3.74 -0.45 6.59
CA PRO A 145 4.95 -1.13 7.02
C PRO A 145 5.78 -1.59 5.83
N THR A 146 7.09 -1.29 5.84
CA THR A 146 8.06 -1.72 4.83
C THR A 146 9.08 -2.73 5.36
N THR A 147 8.99 -3.09 6.64
CA THR A 147 9.80 -4.13 7.30
C THR A 147 8.94 -4.94 8.26
N ALA A 148 9.42 -6.13 8.64
CA ALA A 148 8.75 -6.96 9.65
C ALA A 148 8.68 -6.26 11.02
N ASP A 149 9.69 -5.45 11.38
CA ASP A 149 9.69 -4.69 12.62
C ASP A 149 8.55 -3.66 12.64
N HIS A 150 8.28 -2.97 11.53
CA HIS A 150 7.12 -2.08 11.44
C HIS A 150 5.79 -2.81 11.67
N VAL A 151 5.69 -4.09 11.26
CA VAL A 151 4.49 -4.91 11.55
C VAL A 151 4.43 -5.30 13.03
N ARG A 152 5.57 -5.63 13.65
CA ARG A 152 5.65 -5.93 15.10
C ARG A 152 5.25 -4.73 15.94
N ASP A 153 5.64 -3.53 15.52
CA ASP A 153 5.25 -2.27 16.21
C ASP A 153 3.73 -2.04 16.17
N GLU A 154 3.04 -2.47 15.11
CA GLU A 154 1.59 -2.30 14.95
C GLU A 154 0.77 -3.36 15.70
N PHE A 155 1.19 -4.63 15.68
CA PHE A 155 0.38 -5.76 16.12
C PHE A 155 1.04 -6.64 17.19
N GLY A 156 2.29 -6.39 17.55
CA GLY A 156 2.99 -7.20 18.55
C GLY A 156 3.04 -8.68 18.16
N ALA A 157 2.57 -9.55 19.08
CA ALA A 157 2.51 -10.99 18.87
C ALA A 157 1.15 -11.50 18.34
N GLU A 158 0.22 -10.59 18.02
CA GLU A 158 -1.14 -10.95 17.58
C GLU A 158 -1.18 -11.58 16.18
N VAL A 159 -0.11 -11.40 15.38
CA VAL A 159 -0.05 -11.86 13.98
C VAL A 159 1.23 -12.65 13.75
N PHE A 160 1.12 -13.79 13.07
CA PHE A 160 2.27 -14.51 12.56
C PHE A 160 2.92 -13.69 11.42
N ILE A 161 4.23 -13.45 11.52
CA ILE A 161 4.96 -12.59 10.56
C ILE A 161 6.00 -13.44 9.81
N LEU A 162 5.86 -13.50 8.49
CA LEU A 162 6.94 -13.95 7.62
C LEU A 162 7.90 -12.78 7.40
N ASP A 163 9.12 -12.90 7.92
CA ASP A 163 10.15 -11.87 7.77
C ASP A 163 10.96 -12.14 6.49
N GLY A 164 10.77 -11.29 5.48
CA GLY A 164 11.50 -11.34 4.21
C GLY A 164 12.42 -10.14 4.00
N GLY A 165 12.70 -9.37 5.05
CA GLY A 165 13.51 -8.15 4.96
C GLY A 165 12.71 -6.92 4.57
N ALA A 166 13.41 -5.87 4.13
CA ALA A 166 12.80 -4.63 3.67
C ALA A 166 12.17 -4.78 2.27
N CYS A 167 11.11 -4.03 2.01
CA CYS A 167 10.46 -3.99 0.70
C CYS A 167 11.27 -3.19 -0.31
N ASP A 168 11.44 -3.69 -1.55
CA ASP A 168 12.30 -3.09 -2.57
C ASP A 168 11.72 -1.80 -3.21
N VAL A 169 10.39 -1.65 -3.22
CA VAL A 169 9.68 -0.48 -3.83
C VAL A 169 9.26 0.53 -2.77
N GLY A 170 8.80 0.07 -1.60
CA GLY A 170 8.46 0.90 -0.45
C GLY A 170 7.13 1.68 -0.55
N LEU A 171 6.48 1.72 -1.70
CA LEU A 171 5.15 2.30 -1.91
C LEU A 171 4.19 1.24 -2.45
N GLU A 172 2.90 1.41 -2.16
CA GLU A 172 1.87 0.49 -2.65
C GLU A 172 1.78 0.48 -4.18
N SER A 173 1.27 -0.64 -4.71
CA SER A 173 1.08 -0.87 -6.14
C SER A 173 0.25 0.21 -6.83
N THR A 174 0.53 0.46 -8.09
CA THR A 174 -0.38 1.16 -9.00
C THR A 174 -1.71 0.40 -9.08
N ILE A 175 -2.85 1.10 -9.05
CA ILE A 175 -4.18 0.49 -9.21
C ILE A 175 -4.85 1.06 -10.45
N VAL A 176 -5.19 0.18 -11.40
CA VAL A 176 -5.90 0.52 -12.63
C VAL A 176 -7.24 -0.19 -12.67
N ASP A 177 -8.31 0.57 -12.86
CA ASP A 177 -9.66 0.04 -13.11
C ASP A 177 -9.85 -0.24 -14.61
N LEU A 178 -10.14 -1.48 -14.94
CA LEU A 178 -10.47 -1.98 -16.27
C LEU A 178 -11.89 -2.55 -16.35
N SER A 179 -12.70 -2.38 -15.30
CA SER A 179 -14.03 -2.99 -15.19
C SER A 179 -15.09 -2.28 -16.01
N ARG A 180 -14.82 -1.04 -16.48
CA ARG A 180 -15.80 -0.14 -17.11
C ARG A 180 -15.49 0.20 -18.58
N GLY A 181 -14.57 -0.52 -19.21
CA GLY A 181 -14.19 -0.35 -20.61
C GLY A 181 -12.98 0.56 -20.84
N ALA A 182 -13.02 1.83 -20.40
CA ALA A 182 -11.85 2.71 -20.44
C ALA A 182 -10.95 2.51 -19.19
N PRO A 183 -9.61 2.52 -19.32
CA PRO A 183 -8.73 2.40 -18.16
C PRO A 183 -8.78 3.68 -17.31
N VAL A 184 -8.84 3.51 -15.99
CA VAL A 184 -8.83 4.61 -15.02
C VAL A 184 -7.77 4.35 -13.95
N LEU A 185 -6.88 5.31 -13.70
CA LEU A 185 -5.91 5.22 -12.61
C LEU A 185 -6.61 5.59 -11.30
N LEU A 186 -6.68 4.62 -10.37
CA LEU A 186 -7.28 4.84 -9.06
C LEU A 186 -6.24 5.19 -8.00
N ARG A 187 -5.01 4.71 -8.16
CA ARG A 187 -3.89 5.00 -7.26
C ARG A 187 -2.58 4.97 -8.05
N PRO A 188 -1.81 6.06 -8.07
CA PRO A 188 -0.49 6.06 -8.68
C PRO A 188 0.50 5.22 -7.85
N GLY A 189 1.48 4.61 -8.52
CA GLY A 189 2.54 3.79 -7.93
C GLY A 189 3.72 3.68 -8.89
N ALA A 190 4.55 2.64 -8.75
CA ALA A 190 5.76 2.47 -9.54
C ALA A 190 5.51 2.21 -11.04
N VAL A 191 4.34 1.64 -11.40
CA VAL A 191 3.93 1.53 -12.82
C VAL A 191 3.22 2.83 -13.21
N THR A 192 3.78 3.56 -14.16
CA THR A 192 3.32 4.90 -14.55
C THR A 192 2.14 4.85 -15.55
N ARG A 193 1.46 6.00 -15.73
CA ARG A 193 0.42 6.14 -16.77
C ARG A 193 0.99 5.91 -18.16
N GLU A 194 2.21 6.37 -18.40
CA GLU A 194 2.93 6.24 -19.67
C GLU A 194 3.26 4.78 -19.97
N ASP A 195 3.67 4.01 -18.97
CA ASP A 195 3.93 2.57 -19.12
C ASP A 195 2.66 1.83 -19.51
N ILE A 196 1.54 2.13 -18.85
CA ILE A 196 0.24 1.54 -19.17
C ILE A 196 -0.19 1.94 -20.59
N ALA A 197 -0.12 3.24 -20.92
CA ALA A 197 -0.53 3.76 -22.22
C ALA A 197 0.26 3.13 -23.38
N ARG A 198 1.57 2.92 -23.18
CA ARG A 198 2.46 2.28 -24.17
C ARG A 198 1.98 0.88 -24.54
N LEU A 199 1.46 0.11 -23.57
CA LEU A 199 1.07 -1.28 -23.77
C LEU A 199 -0.35 -1.44 -24.32
N ILE A 200 -1.31 -0.67 -23.80
CA ILE A 200 -2.72 -0.84 -24.18
C ILE A 200 -3.23 0.23 -25.15
N GLY A 201 -2.37 1.18 -25.57
CA GLY A 201 -2.73 2.23 -26.53
C GLY A 201 -3.71 3.28 -26.00
N ALA A 202 -3.95 3.32 -24.69
CA ALA A 202 -4.87 4.26 -24.04
C ALA A 202 -4.28 4.79 -22.73
N VAL A 203 -4.24 6.10 -22.58
CA VAL A 203 -3.82 6.74 -21.33
C VAL A 203 -4.91 6.54 -20.28
N PRO A 204 -4.60 5.98 -19.10
CA PRO A 204 -5.58 5.88 -18.02
C PRO A 204 -6.11 7.27 -17.61
N GLY A 205 -7.42 7.41 -17.57
CA GLY A 205 -8.08 8.62 -17.08
C GLY A 205 -7.96 8.78 -15.57
N ASP A 206 -8.38 9.93 -15.06
CA ASP A 206 -8.48 10.17 -13.64
C ASP A 206 -9.73 9.52 -13.04
N ARG A 207 -9.68 9.29 -11.73
CA ARG A 207 -10.80 8.75 -10.96
C ARG A 207 -12.00 9.70 -11.04
N ASP A 208 -13.14 9.16 -11.40
CA ASP A 208 -14.45 9.82 -11.39
C ASP A 208 -15.35 9.35 -10.22
N ALA A 209 -16.53 9.95 -10.09
CA ALA A 209 -17.48 9.59 -9.03
C ALA A 209 -18.08 8.17 -9.16
N GLN A 210 -17.99 7.54 -10.33
CA GLN A 210 -18.47 6.20 -10.61
C GLN A 210 -17.39 5.13 -10.48
N ALA A 211 -16.13 5.54 -10.27
CA ALA A 211 -15.01 4.64 -10.12
C ALA A 211 -15.19 3.76 -8.87
N PRO A 212 -14.86 2.46 -8.96
CA PRO A 212 -14.94 1.57 -7.80
C PRO A 212 -14.07 2.08 -6.66
N ARG A 213 -14.49 1.80 -5.43
CA ARG A 213 -13.64 2.04 -4.26
C ARG A 213 -12.40 1.16 -4.37
N ALA A 214 -11.26 1.70 -3.96
CA ALA A 214 -9.99 0.98 -3.95
C ALA A 214 -9.22 1.25 -2.66
N SER A 215 -8.32 0.34 -2.29
CA SER A 215 -7.46 0.50 -1.11
C SER A 215 -6.54 1.71 -1.26
N GLY A 216 -6.39 2.51 -0.18
CA GLY A 216 -5.47 3.65 -0.16
C GLY A 216 -5.92 4.87 -0.95
N THR A 217 -7.22 4.99 -1.27
CA THR A 217 -7.77 6.13 -2.02
C THR A 217 -8.57 7.11 -1.18
N LEU A 218 -8.58 6.94 0.15
CA LEU A 218 -9.18 7.90 1.07
C LEU A 218 -8.37 9.20 1.12
N ALA A 219 -9.05 10.32 1.43
CA ALA A 219 -8.40 11.62 1.55
C ALA A 219 -7.34 11.63 2.67
N ALA A 220 -7.64 11.02 3.82
CA ALA A 220 -6.71 10.82 4.94
C ALA A 220 -6.27 9.36 4.99
N HIS A 221 -4.98 9.10 4.86
CA HIS A 221 -4.38 7.76 4.89
C HIS A 221 -2.85 7.87 5.00
N TYR A 222 -2.15 6.80 5.40
CA TYR A 222 -0.68 6.74 5.53
C TYR A 222 -0.10 7.73 6.55
N ALA A 223 -0.88 8.10 7.54
CA ALA A 223 -0.59 9.23 8.40
C ALA A 223 0.28 8.86 9.62
N PRO A 224 1.30 9.66 9.97
CA PRO A 224 1.96 9.58 11.25
C PRO A 224 1.03 10.06 12.37
N GLN A 225 1.31 9.63 13.62
CA GLN A 225 0.58 10.11 14.81
C GLN A 225 0.90 11.58 15.08
N THR A 226 2.14 12.00 14.84
CA THR A 226 2.57 13.38 14.97
C THR A 226 1.98 14.24 13.85
N ALA A 227 1.42 15.40 14.20
CA ALA A 227 0.90 16.36 13.23
C ALA A 227 1.94 16.68 12.13
N MET A 228 1.54 16.59 10.87
CA MET A 228 2.42 16.76 9.72
C MET A 228 1.90 17.86 8.78
N ALA A 229 2.79 18.65 8.22
CA ALA A 229 2.46 19.60 7.15
C ALA A 229 3.38 19.41 5.95
N LEU A 230 2.77 19.42 4.76
CA LEU A 230 3.48 19.48 3.48
C LEU A 230 3.63 20.94 3.10
N VAL A 231 4.87 21.41 2.95
CA VAL A 231 5.19 22.84 2.75
C VAL A 231 6.18 23.03 1.61
N GLY A 232 6.02 24.09 0.83
CA GLY A 232 7.03 24.43 -0.18
C GLY A 232 8.33 24.92 0.47
N ARG A 233 9.43 24.87 -0.27
CA ARG A 233 10.77 25.22 0.18
C ARG A 233 10.86 26.54 0.95
N GLN A 234 10.31 27.61 0.39
CA GLN A 234 10.35 28.95 1.04
C GLN A 234 9.55 29.00 2.34
N ALA A 235 8.41 28.29 2.39
CA ALA A 235 7.60 28.19 3.59
C ALA A 235 8.31 27.35 4.67
N LEU A 236 9.03 26.29 4.30
CA LEU A 236 9.86 25.51 5.21
C LEU A 236 10.89 26.39 5.91
N ASP A 237 11.62 27.20 5.16
CA ASP A 237 12.63 28.12 5.71
C ASP A 237 12.03 29.17 6.70
N LEU A 238 10.79 29.59 6.46
CA LEU A 238 10.07 30.51 7.35
C LEU A 238 9.57 29.82 8.62
N GLU A 239 8.97 28.64 8.50
CA GLU A 239 8.47 27.82 9.62
C GLU A 239 9.62 27.46 10.58
N LEU A 240 10.79 27.11 10.05
CA LEU A 240 11.98 26.75 10.83
C LEU A 240 12.56 27.90 11.67
N ARG A 241 12.25 29.14 11.34
CA ARG A 241 12.63 30.32 12.15
C ARG A 241 11.71 30.52 13.35
N ALA A 242 10.47 30.07 13.24
CA ALA A 242 9.42 30.31 14.22
C ALA A 242 9.17 29.10 15.15
N LEU A 243 9.39 27.90 14.66
CA LEU A 243 9.06 26.67 15.35
C LEU A 243 10.28 26.04 16.04
N THR A 244 10.04 25.51 17.22
CA THR A 244 10.97 24.66 17.95
C THR A 244 10.38 23.25 18.08
N ASN A 245 11.22 22.25 18.28
CA ASN A 245 10.80 20.86 18.44
C ASN A 245 10.03 20.31 17.21
N VAL A 246 10.63 20.49 16.03
CA VAL A 246 10.12 19.96 14.76
C VAL A 246 11.05 18.89 14.22
N ALA A 247 10.48 17.94 13.50
CA ALA A 247 11.20 16.97 12.66
C ALA A 247 10.97 17.33 11.19
N VAL A 248 11.97 17.13 10.34
CA VAL A 248 11.95 17.59 8.95
C VAL A 248 12.30 16.44 8.01
N LEU A 249 11.51 16.28 6.93
CA LEU A 249 11.85 15.49 5.74
C LEU A 249 12.04 16.49 4.59
N ALA A 250 13.25 16.58 4.07
CA ALA A 250 13.60 17.52 3.02
C ALA A 250 14.28 16.86 1.84
N LEU A 251 14.35 17.57 0.71
CA LEU A 251 15.04 17.13 -0.50
C LEU A 251 16.54 17.48 -0.50
N HIS A 252 17.07 17.91 0.63
CA HIS A 252 18.44 18.40 0.77
C HIS A 252 18.93 18.28 2.22
N GLU A 253 20.22 18.42 2.41
CA GLU A 253 20.88 18.46 3.73
C GLU A 253 20.42 19.62 4.61
N ALA A 254 20.49 19.43 5.93
CA ALA A 254 20.16 20.46 6.90
C ALA A 254 21.10 21.66 6.79
N PRO A 255 20.60 22.88 6.75
CA PRO A 255 21.45 24.08 6.86
C PRO A 255 22.14 24.12 8.22
N TYR A 256 23.41 24.56 8.27
CA TYR A 256 24.24 24.61 9.50
C TYR A 256 23.62 25.41 10.66
N THR A 257 22.70 26.33 10.37
CA THR A 257 22.09 27.22 11.34
C THR A 257 20.77 26.72 11.92
N VAL A 258 20.24 25.63 11.39
CA VAL A 258 18.92 25.09 11.79
C VAL A 258 19.06 24.18 13.01
N ARG A 259 18.20 24.41 14.00
CA ARG A 259 18.06 23.54 15.18
C ARG A 259 16.69 22.87 15.16
N VAL A 260 16.67 21.58 14.85
CA VAL A 260 15.46 20.75 14.82
C VAL A 260 15.68 19.47 15.61
N THR A 261 14.61 18.78 15.96
CA THR A 261 14.67 17.50 16.66
C THR A 261 15.27 16.39 15.79
N SER A 262 14.91 16.37 14.51
CA SER A 262 15.41 15.44 13.52
C SER A 262 15.35 16.05 12.13
N TRP A 263 16.34 15.77 11.30
CA TRP A 263 16.35 16.11 9.88
C TRP A 263 16.71 14.90 9.05
N ILE A 264 15.90 14.61 8.07
CA ILE A 264 16.17 13.55 7.08
C ILE A 264 16.29 14.23 5.72
N ASP A 265 17.46 14.10 5.10
CA ASP A 265 17.67 14.39 3.69
C ASP A 265 17.25 13.15 2.89
N ALA A 266 16.10 13.24 2.23
CA ALA A 266 15.57 12.16 1.40
C ALA A 266 16.09 12.21 -0.04
N GLY A 267 16.85 13.26 -0.40
CA GLY A 267 17.37 13.47 -1.74
C GLY A 267 16.29 13.87 -2.75
N SER A 268 16.69 13.97 -4.02
CA SER A 268 15.84 14.42 -5.13
C SER A 268 15.56 13.33 -6.17
N ASP A 269 15.89 12.07 -5.89
CA ASP A 269 15.54 10.92 -6.73
C ASP A 269 14.16 10.39 -6.34
N PRO A 270 13.14 10.40 -7.23
CA PRO A 270 11.77 10.01 -6.89
C PRO A 270 11.65 8.55 -6.45
N ALA A 271 12.41 7.63 -7.06
CA ALA A 271 12.33 6.22 -6.76
C ALA A 271 12.91 5.93 -5.37
N ARG A 272 14.07 6.48 -5.05
CA ARG A 272 14.69 6.36 -3.73
C ARG A 272 13.86 7.05 -2.65
N TYR A 273 13.34 8.24 -2.93
CA TYR A 273 12.45 8.95 -2.00
C TYR A 273 11.21 8.10 -1.69
N GLY A 274 10.58 7.53 -2.73
CA GLY A 274 9.41 6.67 -2.57
C GLY A 274 9.72 5.40 -1.76
N HIS A 275 10.85 4.73 -2.06
CA HIS A 275 11.33 3.56 -1.32
C HIS A 275 11.47 3.84 0.19
N ASP A 276 12.07 4.97 0.55
CA ASP A 276 12.39 5.31 1.93
C ASP A 276 11.25 6.06 2.66
N LEU A 277 10.19 6.48 1.94
CA LEU A 277 9.17 7.40 2.46
C LEU A 277 8.57 6.94 3.79
N TYR A 278 8.06 5.72 3.85
CA TYR A 278 7.37 5.24 5.06
C TYR A 278 8.32 4.97 6.21
N ALA A 279 9.52 4.46 5.94
CA ALA A 279 10.55 4.30 6.96
C ALA A 279 10.96 5.67 7.54
N ASN A 280 11.12 6.69 6.69
CA ASN A 280 11.42 8.04 7.09
C ASN A 280 10.29 8.68 7.92
N LEU A 281 9.02 8.54 7.49
CA LEU A 281 7.87 9.03 8.25
C LEU A 281 7.78 8.37 9.64
N ARG A 282 7.95 7.04 9.74
CA ARG A 282 7.98 6.34 11.03
C ARG A 282 9.13 6.81 11.92
N LYS A 283 10.32 7.02 11.36
CA LYS A 283 11.47 7.53 12.10
C LYS A 283 11.24 8.95 12.63
N LEU A 284 10.62 9.82 11.83
CA LEU A 284 10.28 11.18 12.25
C LEU A 284 9.17 11.18 13.30
N ASP A 285 8.17 10.32 13.16
CA ASP A 285 7.08 10.14 14.12
C ASP A 285 7.60 9.70 15.50
N ALA A 286 8.57 8.79 15.52
CA ALA A 286 9.23 8.32 16.74
C ALA A 286 10.26 9.29 17.33
N SER A 287 10.56 10.42 16.68
CA SER A 287 11.60 11.36 17.11
C SER A 287 11.28 12.17 18.36
N GLY A 288 10.03 12.16 18.81
CA GLY A 288 9.53 13.01 19.91
C GLY A 288 9.29 14.47 19.51
N ALA A 289 9.34 14.80 18.22
CA ALA A 289 8.96 16.11 17.73
C ALA A 289 7.45 16.36 17.91
N LYS A 290 7.07 17.61 18.07
CA LYS A 290 5.66 18.01 18.16
C LYS A 290 5.00 18.17 16.79
N ARG A 291 5.80 18.32 15.75
CA ARG A 291 5.33 18.51 14.38
C ARG A 291 6.35 17.98 13.39
N ILE A 292 5.88 17.39 12.32
CA ILE A 292 6.67 16.98 11.16
C ILE A 292 6.43 17.99 10.04
N LEU A 293 7.50 18.56 9.48
CA LEU A 293 7.46 19.36 8.28
C LEU A 293 8.06 18.57 7.13
N VAL A 294 7.34 18.45 6.03
CA VAL A 294 7.81 17.77 4.83
C VAL A 294 7.93 18.79 3.71
N GLU A 295 9.13 18.91 3.14
CA GLU A 295 9.32 19.70 1.92
C GLU A 295 8.56 19.05 0.77
N ALA A 296 7.67 19.81 0.13
CA ALA A 296 6.88 19.32 -0.98
C ALA A 296 7.77 18.95 -2.19
N PRO A 297 7.74 17.71 -2.67
CA PRO A 297 8.44 17.33 -3.89
C PRO A 297 7.92 18.06 -5.13
N PRO A 298 8.67 18.05 -6.25
CA PRO A 298 8.21 18.60 -7.51
C PRO A 298 6.88 18.00 -7.98
N ALA A 299 6.03 18.82 -8.64
CA ALA A 299 4.74 18.37 -9.19
C ALA A 299 4.91 17.87 -10.63
N THR A 300 5.81 16.90 -10.84
CA THR A 300 6.07 16.26 -12.14
C THR A 300 5.61 14.79 -12.13
N PRO A 301 5.38 14.14 -13.29
CA PRO A 301 4.79 12.80 -13.35
C PRO A 301 5.55 11.75 -12.54
N GLU A 302 6.88 11.79 -12.51
CA GLU A 302 7.71 10.85 -11.74
C GLU A 302 7.53 10.96 -10.22
N TRP A 303 6.99 12.08 -9.72
CA TRP A 303 6.66 12.31 -8.32
C TRP A 303 5.19 12.05 -7.99
N GLU A 304 4.35 11.66 -8.96
CA GLU A 304 2.90 11.52 -8.78
C GLU A 304 2.56 10.61 -7.59
N ALA A 305 3.21 9.44 -7.49
CA ALA A 305 2.96 8.49 -6.41
C ALA A 305 3.38 9.03 -5.04
N VAL A 306 4.55 9.66 -4.94
CA VAL A 306 5.06 10.26 -3.69
C VAL A 306 4.15 11.40 -3.24
N ASN A 307 3.79 12.30 -4.16
CA ASN A 307 2.90 13.43 -3.86
C ASN A 307 1.50 12.97 -3.41
N ASP A 308 0.94 11.93 -4.01
CA ASP A 308 -0.34 11.34 -3.57
C ASP A 308 -0.24 10.85 -2.12
N ARG A 309 0.82 10.11 -1.77
CA ARG A 309 1.02 9.59 -0.41
C ARG A 309 1.23 10.69 0.62
N LEU A 310 2.08 11.68 0.32
CA LEU A 310 2.35 12.81 1.23
C LEU A 310 1.11 13.67 1.47
N THR A 311 0.32 13.93 0.43
CA THR A 311 -0.92 14.69 0.56
C THR A 311 -1.91 13.99 1.49
N ARG A 312 -2.09 12.65 1.34
CA ARG A 312 -2.96 11.87 2.20
C ARG A 312 -2.43 11.74 3.62
N ALA A 313 -1.11 11.60 3.77
CA ALA A 313 -0.47 11.54 5.07
C ALA A 313 -0.67 12.85 5.85
N ALA A 314 -0.47 14.01 5.20
CA ALA A 314 -0.69 15.30 5.81
C ALA A 314 -2.16 15.54 6.21
N ALA A 315 -3.12 15.05 5.41
CA ALA A 315 -4.54 15.19 5.70
C ALA A 315 -5.00 14.36 6.92
N GLY A 316 -4.31 13.26 7.24
CA GLY A 316 -4.65 12.37 8.36
C GLY A 316 -3.74 12.51 9.59
N ALA A 317 -2.64 13.26 9.50
CA ALA A 317 -1.66 13.35 10.57
C ALA A 317 -2.20 14.05 11.81
N GLY A 318 -1.89 13.50 12.99
CA GLY A 318 -2.31 14.07 14.28
C GLY A 318 -3.78 13.84 14.65
N THR A 319 -4.54 13.06 13.86
CA THR A 319 -5.98 12.83 14.12
C THR A 319 -6.26 11.59 14.99
N PHE A 320 -5.25 10.76 15.28
CA PHE A 320 -5.42 9.48 15.99
C PHE A 320 -5.50 9.59 17.53
N GLY A 321 -5.46 10.82 18.09
CA GLY A 321 -5.49 11.07 19.54
C GLY A 321 -6.83 11.48 20.11
N ASP A 322 -7.85 11.74 19.29
CA ASP A 322 -9.11 12.39 19.71
C ASP A 322 -10.35 11.46 19.62
N GLU A 323 -10.21 10.15 19.75
CA GLU A 323 -11.39 9.31 20.03
C GLU A 323 -11.51 9.07 21.54
N PRO A 324 -12.71 9.39 22.11
CA PRO A 324 -12.98 9.23 23.55
C PRO A 324 -13.12 7.79 24.00
#